data_d15a8c750a173ccedc6798674b155d89
#
_entry.id   d15a8c750a173ccedc6798674b155d89
#
_cell.length_a   1.000
_cell.length_b   1.000
_cell.length_c   1.000
_cell.angle_alpha   90.00
_cell.angle_beta   90.00
_cell.angle_gamma   90.00
#
_symmetry.space_group_name_H-M   'P 1'
#
loop_
_entity.id
_entity.type
_entity.pdbx_description
1 polymer ?
#
loop_
_entity_poly.entity_id
_entity_poly.type
_entity_poly.pdbx_seq_one_letter_code
_entity_poly.pdbx_strand_id
1 'polypeptide(L)'
;MSAKEASSIVIADRPTHGEPRPYQFPRFEREELSNGLGLIAIHLPGRALVTASLVLASGAVDEPAEQAGVTALMARALTEGTANYDAVALTEAAERLGASVHAEAGWDGLSISVEVPAERLSPALALAAEVAQEPTFPAAEVDRLRDERLNDLLQAKADPRRRADDAFVETIYASGSPYGRPSGGTEATVPGLDAEATRQLHQRRLDPSRMTLIIGGDLDAVGEDVRAIAESRFGDWSRNPDAEGPTTPKLGAARDERIVRVIHRPGSVQTEIRVGHLGLARLIPDFHAVSVMSAILGGLFNSRLNRKLREEKGYTYGAGAGFDMRRGVGPFAVRAAVNTEVTVPAIQEMFVELEAMRDGPPSRDELHAARDFLVGVFPLRFETPPAVVGAIAGLLIHGLPMDELDRYRPAIEAVSDADVNAAARDHVQPSKAAVVLVGDADAILPELEGAVIGPITVEREALPSPGAAADAA
;
A
#
# COMPACT_ATOMS: atom_id res chain seq x y z
N MET A 1 -43.61 -25.41 -42.78
CA MET A 1 -42.51 -25.34 -41.81
C MET A 1 -42.32 -23.86 -41.46
N SER A 2 -42.70 -23.50 -40.26
CA SER A 2 -42.76 -22.12 -39.77
C SER A 2 -41.37 -21.61 -39.47
N ALA A 3 -41.03 -20.45 -40.02
CA ALA A 3 -39.81 -19.71 -39.62
C ALA A 3 -39.98 -19.23 -38.16
N LYS A 4 -39.11 -19.69 -37.28
CA LYS A 4 -39.00 -19.16 -35.90
C LYS A 4 -38.55 -17.69 -36.03
N GLU A 5 -39.42 -16.78 -35.57
CA GLU A 5 -39.05 -15.40 -35.31
C GLU A 5 -37.93 -15.39 -34.29
N ALA A 6 -36.74 -14.92 -34.72
CA ALA A 6 -35.68 -14.60 -33.82
C ALA A 6 -36.15 -13.37 -32.99
N SER A 7 -36.46 -13.57 -31.73
CA SER A 7 -36.73 -12.46 -30.82
C SER A 7 -35.46 -11.62 -30.74
N SER A 8 -35.50 -10.40 -31.27
CA SER A 8 -34.47 -9.41 -31.08
C SER A 8 -34.33 -9.14 -29.57
N ILE A 9 -33.17 -9.47 -29.02
CA ILE A 9 -32.82 -9.08 -27.63
C ILE A 9 -32.78 -7.55 -27.66
N VAL A 10 -33.76 -6.91 -27.05
CA VAL A 10 -33.73 -5.47 -26.80
C VAL A 10 -32.75 -5.24 -25.66
N ILE A 11 -31.54 -4.78 -26.01
CA ILE A 11 -30.57 -4.32 -25.02
C ILE A 11 -31.13 -2.99 -24.49
N ALA A 12 -31.45 -2.96 -23.18
CA ALA A 12 -31.90 -1.72 -22.54
C ALA A 12 -30.77 -0.67 -22.58
N ASP A 13 -31.17 0.59 -22.70
CA ASP A 13 -30.21 1.70 -22.61
C ASP A 13 -29.48 1.66 -21.26
N ARG A 14 -28.22 2.11 -21.28
CA ARG A 14 -27.43 2.23 -20.04
C ARG A 14 -28.15 3.16 -19.08
N PRO A 15 -28.38 2.76 -17.80
CA PRO A 15 -28.97 3.65 -16.80
C PRO A 15 -28.16 4.95 -16.66
N THR A 16 -28.83 6.09 -16.64
CA THR A 16 -28.19 7.36 -16.30
C THR A 16 -27.96 7.41 -14.80
N HIS A 17 -26.76 7.83 -14.38
CA HIS A 17 -26.51 8.04 -12.96
C HIS A 17 -27.26 9.29 -12.47
N GLY A 18 -27.74 9.24 -11.23
CA GLY A 18 -28.30 10.40 -10.54
C GLY A 18 -27.22 11.29 -9.91
N GLU A 19 -27.65 12.39 -9.32
CA GLU A 19 -26.79 13.25 -8.52
C GLU A 19 -26.14 12.44 -7.37
N PRO A 20 -24.81 12.63 -7.09
CA PRO A 20 -24.15 11.98 -5.97
C PRO A 20 -24.84 12.35 -4.65
N ARG A 21 -25.12 11.34 -3.81
CA ARG A 21 -25.71 11.61 -2.49
C ARG A 21 -24.75 12.44 -1.64
N PRO A 22 -25.26 13.40 -0.84
CA PRO A 22 -24.44 14.08 0.14
C PRO A 22 -23.77 13.08 1.08
N TYR A 23 -22.50 13.27 1.33
CA TYR A 23 -21.73 12.44 2.25
C TYR A 23 -20.79 13.34 3.05
N GLN A 24 -20.74 13.12 4.34
CA GLN A 24 -19.80 13.74 5.27
C GLN A 24 -19.09 12.62 6.01
N PHE A 25 -17.77 12.69 6.09
CA PHE A 25 -16.99 11.73 6.88
C PHE A 25 -17.39 11.84 8.36
N PRO A 26 -17.43 10.74 9.14
CA PRO A 26 -17.79 10.79 10.55
C PRO A 26 -16.86 11.73 11.32
N ARG A 27 -17.44 12.59 12.15
CA ARG A 27 -16.66 13.55 12.96
C ARG A 27 -15.89 12.83 14.05
N PHE A 28 -14.69 13.28 14.27
CA PHE A 28 -13.80 12.79 15.32
C PHE A 28 -12.90 13.93 15.83
N GLU A 29 -12.44 13.77 17.05
CA GLU A 29 -11.46 14.67 17.68
C GLU A 29 -10.35 13.82 18.29
N ARG A 30 -9.15 14.38 18.36
CA ARG A 30 -8.01 13.73 19.02
C ARG A 30 -7.88 14.28 20.42
N GLU A 31 -7.94 13.38 21.39
CA GLU A 31 -7.65 13.64 22.79
C GLU A 31 -6.33 12.98 23.19
N GLU A 32 -5.88 13.22 24.43
CA GLU A 32 -4.72 12.56 25.01
C GLU A 32 -5.08 11.91 26.35
N LEU A 33 -4.54 10.73 26.59
CA LEU A 33 -4.59 10.04 27.87
C LEU A 33 -3.54 10.64 28.83
N SER A 34 -3.57 10.22 30.09
CA SER A 34 -2.68 10.72 31.15
C SER A 34 -1.19 10.57 30.83
N ASN A 35 -0.83 9.53 30.09
CA ASN A 35 0.54 9.24 29.68
C ASN A 35 0.93 9.81 28.31
N GLY A 36 0.06 10.61 27.67
CA GLY A 36 0.31 11.23 26.38
C GLY A 36 -0.07 10.38 25.17
N LEU A 37 -0.63 9.19 25.35
CA LEU A 37 -1.19 8.38 24.26
C LEU A 37 -2.37 9.15 23.63
N GLY A 38 -2.33 9.35 22.31
CA GLY A 38 -3.47 9.93 21.59
C GLY A 38 -4.66 8.98 21.59
N LEU A 39 -5.86 9.51 21.71
CA LEU A 39 -7.12 8.76 21.59
C LEU A 39 -8.02 9.45 20.57
N ILE A 40 -8.55 8.66 19.64
CA ILE A 40 -9.60 9.07 18.70
C ILE A 40 -10.73 8.06 18.80
N ALA A 41 -11.92 8.52 19.18
CA ALA A 41 -13.12 7.70 19.26
C ALA A 41 -14.15 8.15 18.22
N ILE A 42 -14.63 7.21 17.38
CA ILE A 42 -15.55 7.50 16.28
C ILE A 42 -16.81 6.66 16.46
N HIS A 43 -17.93 7.33 16.72
CA HIS A 43 -19.23 6.66 16.80
C HIS A 43 -19.79 6.37 15.40
N LEU A 44 -20.01 5.08 15.12
CA LEU A 44 -20.59 4.56 13.87
C LEU A 44 -21.85 3.76 14.23
N PRO A 45 -23.02 4.38 14.35
CA PRO A 45 -24.22 3.76 14.89
C PRO A 45 -24.68 2.58 14.04
N GLY A 46 -25.24 1.55 14.71
CA GLY A 46 -25.78 0.36 14.08
C GLY A 46 -24.75 -0.65 13.56
N ARG A 47 -23.48 -0.48 13.94
CA ARG A 47 -22.39 -1.39 13.59
C ARG A 47 -21.96 -2.15 14.85
N ALA A 48 -22.45 -3.37 15.00
CA ALA A 48 -22.22 -4.20 16.19
C ALA A 48 -20.74 -4.57 16.45
N LEU A 49 -19.87 -4.41 15.43
CA LEU A 49 -18.44 -4.61 15.56
C LEU A 49 -17.75 -3.26 15.82
N VAL A 50 -16.72 -3.30 16.67
CA VAL A 50 -15.81 -2.20 16.95
C VAL A 50 -14.42 -2.61 16.51
N THR A 51 -13.73 -1.71 15.81
CA THR A 51 -12.32 -1.83 15.48
C THR A 51 -11.54 -0.86 16.34
N ALA A 52 -10.51 -1.35 17.02
CA ALA A 52 -9.52 -0.52 17.69
C ALA A 52 -8.15 -0.76 17.06
N SER A 53 -7.43 0.32 16.78
CA SER A 53 -6.08 0.26 16.20
C SER A 53 -5.15 1.23 16.92
N LEU A 54 -4.08 0.69 17.48
CA LEU A 54 -2.98 1.45 18.07
C LEU A 54 -1.95 1.70 16.96
N VAL A 55 -1.76 2.95 16.58
CA VAL A 55 -1.01 3.37 15.40
C VAL A 55 0.25 4.14 15.77
N LEU A 56 1.37 3.76 15.19
CA LEU A 56 2.65 4.47 15.23
C LEU A 56 3.01 4.95 13.83
N ALA A 57 3.26 6.27 13.66
CA ALA A 57 3.71 6.85 12.39
C ALA A 57 5.23 6.65 12.17
N SER A 58 5.68 5.41 12.28
CA SER A 58 7.06 4.96 12.03
C SER A 58 7.02 3.52 11.52
N GLY A 59 7.81 3.23 10.49
CA GLY A 59 7.79 1.94 9.80
C GLY A 59 9.16 1.53 9.27
N ALA A 60 9.16 0.69 8.24
CA ALA A 60 10.38 0.15 7.63
C ALA A 60 11.32 1.21 7.04
N VAL A 61 10.81 2.40 6.72
CA VAL A 61 11.62 3.53 6.24
C VAL A 61 12.57 4.08 7.30
N ASP A 62 12.24 3.87 8.57
CA ASP A 62 12.97 4.42 9.72
C ASP A 62 13.99 3.43 10.33
N GLU A 63 14.08 2.20 9.80
CA GLU A 63 15.01 1.19 10.32
C GLU A 63 16.44 1.38 9.77
N PRO A 64 17.47 0.94 10.50
CA PRO A 64 18.85 0.92 10.00
C PRO A 64 18.96 0.05 8.74
N ALA A 65 19.76 0.48 7.76
CA ALA A 65 19.88 -0.23 6.48
C ALA A 65 20.39 -1.68 6.64
N GLU A 66 21.28 -1.90 7.61
CA GLU A 66 21.83 -3.21 7.94
C GLU A 66 20.86 -4.14 8.67
N GLN A 67 19.80 -3.58 9.24
CA GLN A 67 18.69 -4.31 9.90
C GLN A 67 17.40 -4.25 9.08
N ALA A 68 17.50 -4.04 7.78
CA ALA A 68 16.34 -3.95 6.90
C ALA A 68 15.46 -5.20 7.04
N GLY A 69 14.16 -4.97 7.34
CA GLY A 69 13.16 -6.00 7.63
C GLY A 69 12.86 -6.21 9.12
N VAL A 70 13.66 -5.62 10.03
CA VAL A 70 13.45 -5.80 11.47
C VAL A 70 12.09 -5.26 11.93
N THR A 71 11.59 -4.19 11.32
CA THR A 71 10.27 -3.62 11.67
C THR A 71 9.13 -4.57 11.31
N ALA A 72 9.19 -5.19 10.15
CA ALA A 72 8.20 -6.17 9.72
C ALA A 72 8.28 -7.45 10.57
N LEU A 73 9.48 -7.92 10.89
CA LEU A 73 9.70 -9.08 11.77
C LEU A 73 9.19 -8.80 13.17
N MET A 74 9.53 -7.65 13.74
CA MET A 74 9.04 -7.22 15.06
C MET A 74 7.51 -7.18 15.11
N ALA A 75 6.87 -6.54 14.13
CA ALA A 75 5.41 -6.44 14.08
C ALA A 75 4.75 -7.82 14.08
N ARG A 76 5.23 -8.75 13.26
CA ARG A 76 4.73 -10.13 13.24
C ARG A 76 4.98 -10.87 14.55
N ALA A 77 6.12 -10.63 15.19
CA ALA A 77 6.51 -11.31 16.43
C ALA A 77 5.77 -10.79 17.68
N LEU A 78 5.12 -9.62 17.61
CA LEU A 78 4.34 -9.07 18.72
C LEU A 78 3.25 -10.02 19.23
N THR A 79 2.63 -10.80 18.33
CA THR A 79 1.55 -11.73 18.65
C THR A 79 2.01 -13.16 18.92
N GLU A 80 3.32 -13.44 18.84
CA GLU A 80 3.87 -14.79 19.03
C GLU A 80 4.20 -15.13 20.49
N GLY A 81 4.09 -14.15 21.40
CA GLY A 81 4.25 -14.37 22.83
C GLY A 81 4.24 -13.07 23.61
N THR A 82 3.54 -13.07 24.72
CA THR A 82 3.46 -11.98 25.71
C THR A 82 3.83 -12.48 27.09
N ALA A 83 3.76 -11.61 28.11
CA ALA A 83 4.03 -12.02 29.48
C ALA A 83 3.09 -13.14 30.00
N ASN A 84 1.82 -13.13 29.54
CA ASN A 84 0.78 -14.05 30.02
C ASN A 84 0.32 -15.08 29.00
N TYR A 85 0.65 -14.93 27.71
CA TYR A 85 0.18 -15.78 26.63
C TYR A 85 1.33 -16.19 25.71
N ASP A 86 1.36 -17.46 25.33
CA ASP A 86 2.03 -17.88 24.10
C ASP A 86 1.11 -17.59 22.88
N ALA A 87 1.60 -17.82 21.66
CA ALA A 87 0.87 -17.53 20.42
C ALA A 87 -0.50 -18.23 20.35
N VAL A 88 -0.56 -19.51 20.77
CA VAL A 88 -1.80 -20.29 20.75
C VAL A 88 -2.78 -19.77 21.79
N ALA A 89 -2.34 -19.56 23.02
CA ALA A 89 -3.18 -19.07 24.11
C ALA A 89 -3.71 -17.65 23.83
N LEU A 90 -2.91 -16.77 23.19
CA LEU A 90 -3.35 -15.44 22.77
C LEU A 90 -4.47 -15.54 21.71
N THR A 91 -4.26 -16.39 20.71
CA THR A 91 -5.26 -16.63 19.65
C THR A 91 -6.56 -17.16 20.24
N GLU A 92 -6.50 -18.19 21.11
CA GLU A 92 -7.67 -18.72 21.79
C GLU A 92 -8.37 -17.69 22.69
N ALA A 93 -7.62 -16.82 23.37
CA ALA A 93 -8.19 -15.76 24.19
C ALA A 93 -8.96 -14.74 23.34
N ALA A 94 -8.42 -14.37 22.17
CA ALA A 94 -9.09 -13.50 21.23
C ALA A 94 -10.34 -14.17 20.63
N GLU A 95 -10.25 -15.42 20.18
CA GLU A 95 -11.39 -16.16 19.60
C GLU A 95 -12.55 -16.34 20.59
N ARG A 96 -12.26 -16.56 21.88
CA ARG A 96 -13.30 -16.62 22.93
C ARG A 96 -14.08 -15.30 23.05
N LEU A 97 -13.48 -14.18 22.68
CA LEU A 97 -14.15 -12.88 22.62
C LEU A 97 -14.86 -12.63 21.26
N GLY A 98 -14.70 -13.52 20.28
CA GLY A 98 -15.10 -13.28 18.91
C GLY A 98 -14.23 -12.19 18.27
N ALA A 99 -12.98 -12.07 18.70
CA ALA A 99 -12.03 -11.08 18.26
C ALA A 99 -10.87 -11.70 17.47
N SER A 100 -10.15 -10.84 16.75
CA SER A 100 -8.82 -11.14 16.22
C SER A 100 -7.87 -10.02 16.62
N VAL A 101 -6.63 -10.36 16.97
CA VAL A 101 -5.56 -9.40 17.25
C VAL A 101 -4.50 -9.52 16.16
N HIS A 102 -4.18 -8.42 15.51
CA HIS A 102 -3.20 -8.37 14.43
C HIS A 102 -2.20 -7.25 14.66
N ALA A 103 -0.94 -7.50 14.32
CA ALA A 103 0.08 -6.47 14.29
C ALA A 103 0.77 -6.49 12.92
N GLU A 104 0.88 -5.33 12.31
CA GLU A 104 1.47 -5.18 10.99
C GLU A 104 2.33 -3.92 10.89
N ALA A 105 3.32 -3.95 10.02
CA ALA A 105 4.12 -2.79 9.70
C ALA A 105 4.26 -2.63 8.18
N GLY A 106 4.06 -1.41 7.73
CA GLY A 106 4.32 -0.98 6.36
C GLY A 106 5.60 -0.15 6.28
N TRP A 107 5.70 0.61 5.20
CA TRP A 107 6.81 1.55 5.00
C TRP A 107 6.86 2.65 6.06
N ASP A 108 5.71 3.28 6.35
CA ASP A 108 5.63 4.54 7.06
C ASP A 108 4.89 4.43 8.40
N GLY A 109 4.36 3.27 8.72
CA GLY A 109 3.59 3.05 9.94
C GLY A 109 3.59 1.61 10.41
N LEU A 110 3.28 1.46 11.70
CA LEU A 110 3.00 0.19 12.39
C LEU A 110 1.63 0.31 13.05
N SER A 111 0.86 -0.77 13.05
CA SER A 111 -0.41 -0.85 13.75
C SER A 111 -0.56 -2.16 14.52
N ILE A 112 -1.22 -2.08 15.68
CA ILE A 112 -1.73 -3.23 16.45
C ILE A 112 -3.25 -3.05 16.49
N SER A 113 -3.99 -3.96 15.88
CA SER A 113 -5.42 -3.81 15.68
C SER A 113 -6.20 -4.97 16.25
N VAL A 114 -7.39 -4.67 16.76
CA VAL A 114 -8.37 -5.67 17.20
C VAL A 114 -9.74 -5.33 16.63
N GLU A 115 -10.45 -6.34 16.15
CA GLU A 115 -11.86 -6.25 15.75
C GLU A 115 -12.68 -7.17 16.65
N VAL A 116 -13.78 -6.67 17.22
CA VAL A 116 -14.51 -7.36 18.27
C VAL A 116 -15.96 -6.89 18.37
N PRO A 117 -16.94 -7.72 18.82
CA PRO A 117 -18.26 -7.25 19.22
C PRO A 117 -18.18 -6.14 20.27
N ALA A 118 -19.00 -5.09 20.12
CA ALA A 118 -18.93 -3.87 20.91
C ALA A 118 -18.91 -4.11 22.44
N GLU A 119 -19.78 -5.00 22.94
CA GLU A 119 -19.85 -5.33 24.36
C GLU A 119 -18.60 -6.01 24.93
N ARG A 120 -17.66 -6.42 24.08
CA ARG A 120 -16.39 -7.08 24.46
C ARG A 120 -15.15 -6.25 24.20
N LEU A 121 -15.33 -4.96 23.92
CA LEU A 121 -14.21 -4.05 23.63
C LEU A 121 -13.19 -4.02 24.78
N SER A 122 -13.63 -3.89 26.01
CA SER A 122 -12.74 -3.76 27.18
C SER A 122 -11.78 -4.96 27.35
N PRO A 123 -12.22 -6.23 27.34
CA PRO A 123 -11.33 -7.37 27.39
C PRO A 123 -10.48 -7.53 26.12
N ALA A 124 -10.96 -7.15 24.94
CA ALA A 124 -10.18 -7.21 23.69
C ALA A 124 -9.04 -6.15 23.70
N LEU A 125 -9.31 -4.95 24.20
CA LEU A 125 -8.27 -3.93 24.38
C LEU A 125 -7.21 -4.35 25.40
N ALA A 126 -7.55 -5.19 26.40
CA ALA A 126 -6.56 -5.74 27.30
C ALA A 126 -5.55 -6.64 26.55
N LEU A 127 -6.00 -7.46 25.61
CA LEU A 127 -5.11 -8.27 24.77
C LEU A 127 -4.23 -7.39 23.86
N ALA A 128 -4.80 -6.37 23.23
CA ALA A 128 -4.04 -5.45 22.41
C ALA A 128 -3.01 -4.65 23.22
N ALA A 129 -3.35 -4.25 24.46
CA ALA A 129 -2.44 -3.57 25.37
C ALA A 129 -1.27 -4.48 25.77
N GLU A 130 -1.53 -5.74 26.08
CA GLU A 130 -0.50 -6.71 26.43
C GLU A 130 0.45 -6.98 25.24
N VAL A 131 -0.09 -7.16 24.05
CA VAL A 131 0.70 -7.30 22.81
C VAL A 131 1.60 -6.08 22.58
N ALA A 132 1.10 -4.87 22.86
CA ALA A 132 1.87 -3.64 22.68
C ALA A 132 2.93 -3.42 23.75
N GLN A 133 2.63 -3.73 25.00
CA GLN A 133 3.43 -3.33 26.16
C GLN A 133 4.39 -4.43 26.66
N GLU A 134 3.97 -5.70 26.56
CA GLU A 134 4.65 -6.82 27.21
C GLU A 134 4.98 -8.00 26.28
N PRO A 135 5.40 -7.75 25.00
CA PRO A 135 5.81 -8.86 24.12
C PRO A 135 7.13 -9.48 24.63
N THR A 136 7.21 -10.80 24.56
CA THR A 136 8.40 -11.54 25.02
C THR A 136 9.38 -11.88 23.91
N PHE A 137 8.93 -11.86 22.67
CA PHE A 137 9.71 -12.23 21.48
C PHE A 137 10.43 -13.57 21.66
N PRO A 138 9.71 -14.71 21.76
CA PRO A 138 10.33 -16.01 21.93
C PRO A 138 11.27 -16.32 20.77
N ALA A 139 12.52 -16.70 21.06
CA ALA A 139 13.55 -16.87 20.03
C ALA A 139 13.13 -17.90 18.95
N ALA A 140 12.49 -19.00 19.34
CA ALA A 140 12.03 -20.03 18.40
C ALA A 140 10.99 -19.49 17.42
N GLU A 141 10.07 -18.61 17.86
CA GLU A 141 9.05 -18.02 17.03
C GLU A 141 9.63 -16.94 16.10
N VAL A 142 10.55 -16.12 16.61
CA VAL A 142 11.26 -15.14 15.79
C VAL A 142 12.09 -15.84 14.69
N ASP A 143 12.78 -16.93 15.02
CA ASP A 143 13.52 -17.73 14.06
C ASP A 143 12.59 -18.34 13.00
N ARG A 144 11.45 -18.89 13.39
CA ARG A 144 10.42 -19.40 12.48
C ARG A 144 9.93 -18.31 11.52
N LEU A 145 9.56 -17.13 12.04
CA LEU A 145 9.10 -15.98 11.24
C LEU A 145 10.18 -15.47 10.27
N ARG A 146 11.45 -15.46 10.73
CA ARG A 146 12.59 -15.12 9.87
C ARG A 146 12.72 -16.10 8.71
N ASP A 147 12.64 -17.40 8.98
CA ASP A 147 12.77 -18.44 7.97
C ASP A 147 11.59 -18.42 6.99
N GLU A 148 10.37 -18.17 7.47
CA GLU A 148 9.21 -17.90 6.61
C GLU A 148 9.45 -16.68 5.69
N ARG A 149 10.05 -15.60 6.22
CA ARG A 149 10.37 -14.42 5.42
C ARG A 149 11.42 -14.72 4.35
N LEU A 150 12.43 -15.52 4.65
CA LEU A 150 13.42 -15.97 3.67
C LEU A 150 12.77 -16.78 2.55
N ASN A 151 11.87 -17.69 2.90
CA ASN A 151 11.11 -18.47 1.91
C ASN A 151 10.21 -17.56 1.05
N ASP A 152 9.55 -16.56 1.64
CA ASP A 152 8.75 -15.59 0.88
C ASP A 152 9.61 -14.74 -0.08
N LEU A 153 10.83 -14.37 0.29
CA LEU A 153 11.78 -13.67 -0.60
C LEU A 153 12.17 -14.55 -1.79
N LEU A 154 12.42 -15.85 -1.57
CA LEU A 154 12.70 -16.81 -2.65
C LEU A 154 11.50 -16.95 -3.60
N GLN A 155 10.29 -17.04 -3.06
CA GLN A 155 9.06 -17.07 -3.87
C GLN A 155 8.86 -15.76 -4.64
N ALA A 156 9.10 -14.60 -4.02
CA ALA A 156 9.02 -13.30 -4.70
C ALA A 156 9.99 -13.21 -5.89
N LYS A 157 11.20 -13.75 -5.73
CA LYS A 157 12.19 -13.81 -6.80
C LYS A 157 11.77 -14.77 -7.93
N ALA A 158 11.06 -15.85 -7.61
CA ALA A 158 10.54 -16.79 -8.60
C ALA A 158 9.31 -16.25 -9.36
N ASP A 159 8.47 -15.43 -8.72
CA ASP A 159 7.28 -14.82 -9.31
C ASP A 159 7.65 -13.64 -10.22
N PRO A 160 7.35 -13.68 -11.54
CA PRO A 160 7.75 -12.61 -12.46
C PRO A 160 7.17 -11.23 -12.08
N ARG A 161 5.95 -11.17 -11.56
CA ARG A 161 5.26 -9.93 -11.19
C ARG A 161 5.92 -9.28 -9.98
N ARG A 162 6.14 -10.06 -8.91
CA ARG A 162 6.81 -9.58 -7.69
C ARG A 162 8.24 -9.16 -8.01
N ARG A 163 8.97 -9.96 -8.80
CA ARG A 163 10.33 -9.63 -9.23
C ARG A 163 10.39 -8.33 -10.04
N ALA A 164 9.39 -8.07 -10.90
CA ALA A 164 9.32 -6.82 -11.65
C ALA A 164 9.07 -5.61 -10.73
N ASP A 165 8.22 -5.75 -9.70
CA ASP A 165 7.99 -4.69 -8.73
C ASP A 165 9.25 -4.39 -7.90
N ASP A 166 9.95 -5.41 -7.40
CA ASP A 166 11.21 -5.27 -6.65
C ASP A 166 12.30 -4.65 -7.52
N ALA A 167 12.53 -5.18 -8.72
CA ALA A 167 13.51 -4.66 -9.66
C ALA A 167 13.23 -3.21 -10.08
N PHE A 168 11.96 -2.83 -10.16
CA PHE A 168 11.58 -1.48 -10.51
C PHE A 168 12.01 -0.49 -9.42
N VAL A 169 11.69 -0.75 -8.15
CA VAL A 169 12.11 0.13 -7.05
C VAL A 169 13.63 0.14 -6.87
N GLU A 170 14.30 -1.01 -7.02
CA GLU A 170 15.77 -1.09 -7.05
C GLU A 170 16.37 -0.18 -8.13
N THR A 171 15.69 -0.02 -9.25
CA THR A 171 16.18 0.72 -10.42
C THR A 171 15.98 2.22 -10.30
N ILE A 172 14.84 2.67 -9.75
CA ILE A 172 14.50 4.09 -9.72
C ILE A 172 15.07 4.84 -8.52
N TYR A 173 15.26 4.17 -7.38
CA TYR A 173 15.85 4.81 -6.19
C TYR A 173 17.37 4.73 -6.21
N ALA A 174 18.02 5.78 -5.67
CA ALA A 174 19.45 5.77 -5.41
C ALA A 174 19.81 4.67 -4.40
N SER A 175 21.01 4.12 -4.55
CA SER A 175 21.54 3.09 -3.65
C SER A 175 21.47 3.53 -2.18
N GLY A 176 20.99 2.63 -1.32
CA GLY A 176 20.80 2.90 0.11
C GLY A 176 19.51 3.64 0.45
N SER A 177 18.67 3.99 -0.53
CA SER A 177 17.34 4.52 -0.26
C SER A 177 16.45 3.44 0.37
N PRO A 178 15.80 3.68 1.52
CA PRO A 178 14.99 2.67 2.18
C PRO A 178 13.84 2.16 1.30
N TYR A 179 13.20 3.01 0.49
CA TYR A 179 12.13 2.59 -0.43
C TYR A 179 12.60 1.83 -1.68
N GLY A 180 13.90 1.72 -1.90
CA GLY A 180 14.49 0.96 -3.02
C GLY A 180 14.62 -0.54 -2.77
N ARG A 181 14.06 -1.07 -1.67
CA ARG A 181 14.07 -2.48 -1.28
C ARG A 181 12.71 -2.93 -0.76
N PRO A 182 12.42 -4.21 -0.60
CA PRO A 182 11.21 -4.66 0.09
C PRO A 182 11.15 -4.19 1.55
N SER A 183 9.98 -3.80 2.04
CA SER A 183 9.78 -3.35 3.42
C SER A 183 10.10 -4.42 4.47
N GLY A 184 9.92 -5.70 4.11
CA GLY A 184 10.28 -6.83 4.97
C GLY A 184 11.75 -7.27 4.85
N GLY A 185 12.66 -6.41 4.36
CA GLY A 185 14.08 -6.70 4.23
C GLY A 185 14.46 -7.51 2.98
N THR A 186 15.70 -7.89 2.90
CA THR A 186 16.32 -8.56 1.75
C THR A 186 16.98 -9.89 2.14
N GLU A 187 17.34 -10.71 1.16
CA GLU A 187 18.15 -11.95 1.37
C GLU A 187 19.47 -11.68 2.11
N ALA A 188 20.01 -10.45 2.01
CA ALA A 188 21.26 -10.07 2.69
C ALA A 188 21.05 -9.63 4.15
N THR A 189 19.90 -9.05 4.49
CA THR A 189 19.67 -8.46 5.82
C THR A 189 18.88 -9.37 6.75
N VAL A 190 17.86 -10.06 6.23
CA VAL A 190 16.95 -10.90 7.03
C VAL A 190 17.66 -12.02 7.80
N PRO A 191 18.69 -12.73 7.26
CA PRO A 191 19.39 -13.78 8.00
C PRO A 191 20.05 -13.32 9.30
N GLY A 192 20.40 -12.02 9.40
CA GLY A 192 21.03 -11.44 10.59
C GLY A 192 20.05 -10.94 11.66
N LEU A 193 18.73 -11.05 11.42
CA LEU A 193 17.72 -10.59 12.36
C LEU A 193 17.39 -11.69 13.39
N ASP A 194 17.28 -11.30 14.65
CA ASP A 194 16.99 -12.21 15.77
C ASP A 194 16.03 -11.58 16.79
N ALA A 195 15.70 -12.33 17.83
CA ALA A 195 14.82 -11.88 18.91
C ALA A 195 15.36 -10.68 19.69
N GLU A 196 16.68 -10.51 19.75
CA GLU A 196 17.28 -9.36 20.43
C GLU A 196 17.11 -8.09 19.60
N ALA A 197 17.32 -8.17 18.29
CA ALA A 197 17.10 -7.04 17.37
C ALA A 197 15.62 -6.59 17.39
N THR A 198 14.66 -7.53 17.42
CA THR A 198 13.23 -7.22 17.53
C THR A 198 12.90 -6.56 18.88
N ARG A 199 13.43 -7.07 19.99
CA ARG A 199 13.22 -6.50 21.32
C ARG A 199 13.79 -5.09 21.44
N GLN A 200 15.00 -4.86 20.94
CA GLN A 200 15.64 -3.55 20.94
C GLN A 200 14.85 -2.54 20.12
N LEU A 201 14.34 -2.94 18.94
CA LEU A 201 13.52 -2.05 18.14
C LEU A 201 12.21 -1.70 18.83
N HIS A 202 11.53 -2.67 19.45
CA HIS A 202 10.32 -2.45 20.24
C HIS A 202 10.57 -1.41 21.33
N GLN A 203 11.62 -1.60 22.14
CA GLN A 203 11.97 -0.69 23.23
C GLN A 203 12.30 0.73 22.76
N ARG A 204 12.91 0.88 21.57
CA ARG A 204 13.25 2.19 21.00
C ARG A 204 12.08 2.90 20.35
N ARG A 205 11.08 2.17 19.86
CA ARG A 205 10.04 2.75 18.99
C ARG A 205 8.67 2.86 19.63
N LEU A 206 8.25 1.86 20.41
CA LEU A 206 6.92 1.86 20.98
C LEU A 206 6.91 2.68 22.28
N ASP A 207 6.30 3.86 22.18
CA ASP A 207 6.13 4.80 23.30
C ASP A 207 4.72 5.40 23.22
N PRO A 208 3.95 5.42 24.33
CA PRO A 208 2.57 5.90 24.31
C PRO A 208 2.44 7.32 23.78
N SER A 209 3.37 8.23 24.06
CA SER A 209 3.28 9.62 23.61
C SER A 209 3.49 9.82 22.10
N ARG A 210 3.92 8.76 21.40
CA ARG A 210 4.13 8.74 19.93
C ARG A 210 3.06 7.97 19.19
N MET A 211 2.17 7.32 19.91
CA MET A 211 1.14 6.46 19.35
C MET A 211 -0.25 7.11 19.49
N THR A 212 -1.17 6.62 18.71
CA THR A 212 -2.58 7.01 18.82
C THR A 212 -3.45 5.76 18.74
N LEU A 213 -4.32 5.59 19.73
CA LEU A 213 -5.37 4.58 19.74
C LEU A 213 -6.59 5.15 19.03
N ILE A 214 -7.04 4.51 17.96
CA ILE A 214 -8.23 4.87 17.19
C ILE A 214 -9.27 3.79 17.43
N ILE A 215 -10.45 4.15 17.89
CA ILE A 215 -11.57 3.23 18.16
C ILE A 215 -12.78 3.66 17.35
N GLY A 216 -13.26 2.80 16.45
CA GLY A 216 -14.42 3.08 15.59
C GLY A 216 -15.45 1.96 15.62
N GLY A 217 -16.73 2.31 15.77
CA GLY A 217 -17.86 1.38 15.82
C GLY A 217 -19.07 1.97 16.53
N ASP A 218 -20.03 1.13 16.89
CA ASP A 218 -21.19 1.56 17.70
C ASP A 218 -20.77 1.69 19.17
N LEU A 219 -20.31 2.90 19.52
CA LEU A 219 -19.78 3.18 20.86
C LEU A 219 -20.87 3.14 21.93
N ASP A 220 -22.13 3.37 21.58
CA ASP A 220 -23.25 3.24 22.53
C ASP A 220 -23.48 1.75 22.91
N ALA A 221 -23.21 0.83 22.00
CA ALA A 221 -23.31 -0.60 22.24
C ALA A 221 -22.16 -1.16 23.09
N VAL A 222 -21.06 -0.40 23.31
CA VAL A 222 -19.98 -0.77 24.24
C VAL A 222 -20.48 -0.82 25.69
N GLY A 223 -21.41 0.07 26.06
CA GLY A 223 -22.01 0.12 27.39
C GLY A 223 -21.12 0.70 28.48
N GLU A 224 -19.90 1.09 28.17
CA GLU A 224 -18.90 1.74 29.04
C GLU A 224 -18.29 2.94 28.36
N ASP A 225 -17.75 3.88 29.11
CA ASP A 225 -16.99 5.01 28.55
C ASP A 225 -15.69 4.53 27.91
N VAL A 226 -15.59 4.68 26.58
CA VAL A 226 -14.45 4.25 25.77
C VAL A 226 -13.13 4.89 26.23
N ARG A 227 -13.17 6.17 26.67
CA ARG A 227 -12.00 6.84 27.24
C ARG A 227 -11.55 6.18 28.54
N ALA A 228 -12.49 5.84 29.43
CA ALA A 228 -12.18 5.17 30.69
C ALA A 228 -11.61 3.76 30.44
N ILE A 229 -12.14 3.03 29.45
CA ILE A 229 -11.57 1.74 29.03
C ILE A 229 -10.13 1.95 28.57
N ALA A 230 -9.88 2.89 27.64
CA ALA A 230 -8.55 3.17 27.11
C ALA A 230 -7.56 3.56 28.24
N GLU A 231 -7.97 4.46 29.14
CA GLU A 231 -7.16 4.87 30.30
C GLU A 231 -6.82 3.67 31.20
N SER A 232 -7.78 2.77 31.45
CA SER A 232 -7.56 1.60 32.31
C SER A 232 -6.62 0.54 31.71
N ARG A 233 -6.47 0.52 30.35
CA ARG A 233 -5.63 -0.48 29.65
C ARG A 233 -4.26 0.06 29.26
N PHE A 234 -4.18 1.35 29.00
CA PHE A 234 -2.96 1.98 28.48
C PHE A 234 -2.41 3.10 29.38
N GLY A 235 -3.19 3.64 30.34
CA GLY A 235 -2.77 4.80 31.12
C GLY A 235 -1.51 4.59 31.96
N ASP A 236 -1.29 3.37 32.46
CA ASP A 236 -0.10 3.00 33.22
C ASP A 236 1.12 2.66 32.35
N TRP A 237 0.97 2.65 31.03
CA TRP A 237 2.09 2.42 30.10
C TRP A 237 3.12 3.53 30.26
N SER A 238 4.31 3.14 30.75
CA SER A 238 5.39 4.09 31.02
C SER A 238 5.97 4.68 29.75
N ARG A 239 6.20 5.99 29.76
CA ARG A 239 6.87 6.69 28.67
C ARG A 239 8.36 6.37 28.63
N ASN A 240 8.88 6.23 27.43
CA ASN A 240 10.32 6.17 27.16
C ASN A 240 10.79 7.54 26.61
N PRO A 241 11.47 8.38 27.40
CA PRO A 241 11.91 9.70 26.96
C PRO A 241 12.94 9.63 25.81
N ASP A 242 13.60 8.49 25.65
CA ASP A 242 14.60 8.25 24.61
C ASP A 242 14.00 7.56 23.37
N ALA A 243 12.68 7.43 23.29
CA ALA A 243 12.03 6.81 22.16
C ALA A 243 12.30 7.57 20.85
N GLU A 244 12.70 6.82 19.84
CA GLU A 244 13.04 7.36 18.52
C GLU A 244 11.77 7.72 17.73
N GLY A 245 11.75 8.92 17.15
CA GLY A 245 10.68 9.36 16.25
C GLY A 245 10.93 8.95 14.80
N PRO A 246 9.94 9.23 13.94
CA PRO A 246 10.11 9.03 12.51
C PRO A 246 11.24 9.90 11.96
N THR A 247 12.00 9.35 11.05
CA THR A 247 13.11 10.04 10.38
C THR A 247 12.63 10.67 9.06
N THR A 248 13.39 11.65 8.54
CA THR A 248 13.21 12.11 7.16
C THR A 248 14.12 11.27 6.27
N PRO A 249 13.57 10.35 5.46
CA PRO A 249 14.39 9.47 4.65
C PRO A 249 15.13 10.25 3.57
N LYS A 250 16.42 9.93 3.37
CA LYS A 250 17.18 10.43 2.23
C LYS A 250 16.77 9.65 0.99
N LEU A 251 15.90 10.24 0.19
CA LEU A 251 15.40 9.67 -1.04
C LEU A 251 15.95 10.47 -2.23
N GLY A 252 16.45 9.77 -3.22
CA GLY A 252 16.95 10.37 -4.44
C GLY A 252 16.72 9.45 -5.63
N ALA A 253 16.64 10.03 -6.83
CA ALA A 253 16.61 9.28 -8.05
C ALA A 253 17.97 8.62 -8.29
N ALA A 254 17.94 7.37 -8.75
CA ALA A 254 19.16 6.70 -9.19
C ALA A 254 19.73 7.37 -10.45
N ARG A 255 18.86 7.90 -11.32
CA ARG A 255 19.21 8.46 -12.63
C ARG A 255 18.23 9.54 -13.07
N ASP A 256 18.66 10.39 -13.98
CA ASP A 256 17.87 11.45 -14.64
C ASP A 256 17.59 11.16 -16.11
N GLU A 257 17.89 9.94 -16.58
CA GLU A 257 17.71 9.52 -17.97
C GLU A 257 16.90 8.23 -18.07
N ARG A 258 16.32 7.98 -19.25
CA ARG A 258 15.58 6.75 -19.55
C ARG A 258 16.54 5.58 -19.66
N ILE A 259 16.18 4.44 -19.03
CA ILE A 259 16.92 3.19 -19.09
C ILE A 259 15.99 2.01 -19.26
N VAL A 260 16.52 0.90 -19.76
CA VAL A 260 15.82 -0.39 -19.87
C VAL A 260 16.61 -1.47 -19.13
N ARG A 261 15.94 -2.15 -18.18
CA ARG A 261 16.47 -3.29 -17.44
C ARG A 261 15.64 -4.52 -17.77
N VAL A 262 16.26 -5.54 -18.33
CA VAL A 262 15.60 -6.78 -18.68
C VAL A 262 16.09 -7.90 -17.77
N ILE A 263 15.18 -8.55 -17.06
CA ILE A 263 15.44 -9.74 -16.26
C ILE A 263 14.99 -10.94 -17.05
N HIS A 264 15.96 -11.77 -17.46
CA HIS A 264 15.73 -12.89 -18.34
C HIS A 264 15.01 -14.05 -17.64
N ARG A 265 13.91 -14.46 -18.23
CA ARG A 265 13.13 -15.65 -17.87
C ARG A 265 12.95 -16.49 -19.13
N PRO A 266 13.78 -17.53 -19.35
CA PRO A 266 13.76 -18.29 -20.57
C PRO A 266 12.42 -19.00 -20.79
N GLY A 267 11.89 -18.89 -22.01
CA GLY A 267 10.62 -19.51 -22.39
C GLY A 267 9.36 -18.87 -21.82
N SER A 268 9.45 -17.70 -21.18
CA SER A 268 8.28 -16.97 -20.72
C SER A 268 7.40 -16.55 -21.89
N VAL A 269 6.12 -16.92 -21.85
CA VAL A 269 5.12 -16.54 -22.86
C VAL A 269 4.57 -15.14 -22.64
N GLN A 270 4.79 -14.57 -21.45
CA GLN A 270 4.41 -13.20 -21.09
C GLN A 270 5.61 -12.44 -20.55
N THR A 271 5.56 -11.11 -20.71
CA THR A 271 6.50 -10.16 -20.14
C THR A 271 5.77 -9.27 -19.14
N GLU A 272 6.27 -9.23 -17.91
CA GLU A 272 5.89 -8.21 -16.93
C GLU A 272 6.61 -6.90 -17.26
N ILE A 273 5.86 -5.82 -17.35
CA ILE A 273 6.35 -4.48 -17.71
C ILE A 273 6.10 -3.51 -16.56
N ARG A 274 7.16 -2.78 -16.17
CA ARG A 274 7.06 -1.60 -15.32
C ARG A 274 7.73 -0.42 -16.03
N VAL A 275 6.99 0.67 -16.20
CA VAL A 275 7.51 1.93 -16.79
C VAL A 275 7.23 3.06 -15.82
N GLY A 276 8.26 3.75 -15.35
CA GLY A 276 8.04 4.84 -14.40
C GLY A 276 9.31 5.43 -13.81
N HIS A 277 9.13 6.23 -12.79
CA HIS A 277 10.20 7.04 -12.17
C HIS A 277 9.89 7.32 -10.69
N LEU A 278 10.74 8.06 -9.99
CA LEU A 278 10.39 8.61 -8.68
C LEU A 278 9.15 9.49 -8.83
N GLY A 279 8.15 9.20 -8.01
CA GLY A 279 6.88 9.91 -8.02
C GLY A 279 6.79 10.99 -6.95
N LEU A 280 5.86 10.85 -6.00
CA LEU A 280 5.46 11.91 -5.07
C LEU A 280 5.35 11.39 -3.64
N ALA A 281 5.55 12.31 -2.68
CA ALA A 281 5.06 12.11 -1.31
C ALA A 281 3.55 12.31 -1.23
N ARG A 282 2.91 11.81 -0.16
CA ARG A 282 1.46 12.00 0.01
C ARG A 282 1.09 13.45 0.36
N LEU A 283 1.92 14.12 1.13
CA LEU A 283 1.69 15.51 1.55
C LEU A 283 2.20 16.47 0.47
N ILE A 284 1.36 16.77 -0.53
CA ILE A 284 1.58 17.72 -1.61
C ILE A 284 0.35 18.61 -1.80
N PRO A 285 0.53 19.85 -2.27
CA PRO A 285 -0.58 20.79 -2.39
C PRO A 285 -1.59 20.45 -3.49
N ASP A 286 -1.15 19.81 -4.57
CA ASP A 286 -1.93 19.47 -5.75
C ASP A 286 -2.41 18.00 -5.80
N PHE A 287 -2.47 17.35 -4.64
CA PHE A 287 -2.86 15.94 -4.50
C PHE A 287 -4.16 15.59 -5.24
N HIS A 288 -5.18 16.46 -5.19
CA HIS A 288 -6.48 16.20 -5.83
C HIS A 288 -6.39 16.25 -7.35
N ALA A 289 -5.59 17.18 -7.91
CA ALA A 289 -5.32 17.22 -9.34
C ALA A 289 -4.54 15.98 -9.82
N VAL A 290 -3.53 15.55 -9.05
CA VAL A 290 -2.78 14.32 -9.30
C VAL A 290 -3.69 13.09 -9.21
N SER A 291 -4.63 13.05 -8.28
CA SER A 291 -5.60 11.95 -8.14
C SER A 291 -6.51 11.83 -9.37
N VAL A 292 -7.05 12.96 -9.86
CA VAL A 292 -7.88 12.97 -11.08
C VAL A 292 -7.04 12.61 -12.30
N MET A 293 -5.84 13.16 -12.44
CA MET A 293 -4.89 12.83 -13.51
C MET A 293 -4.59 11.33 -13.55
N SER A 294 -4.26 10.74 -12.39
CA SER A 294 -3.97 9.31 -12.27
C SER A 294 -5.17 8.44 -12.63
N ALA A 295 -6.38 8.85 -12.24
CA ALA A 295 -7.61 8.15 -12.60
C ALA A 295 -7.82 8.11 -14.12
N ILE A 296 -7.61 9.23 -14.83
CA ILE A 296 -7.71 9.32 -16.28
C ILE A 296 -6.64 8.49 -16.97
N LEU A 297 -5.39 8.56 -16.52
CA LEU A 297 -4.27 7.89 -17.16
C LEU A 297 -4.33 6.37 -17.06
N GLY A 298 -4.55 5.84 -15.85
CA GLY A 298 -4.46 4.39 -15.62
C GLY A 298 -5.25 3.86 -14.42
N GLY A 299 -5.91 4.71 -13.63
CA GLY A 299 -6.62 4.31 -12.42
C GLY A 299 -8.04 3.80 -12.65
N LEU A 300 -8.68 4.18 -13.76
CA LEU A 300 -10.03 3.74 -14.12
C LEU A 300 -9.99 2.54 -15.07
N PHE A 301 -11.07 1.74 -15.04
CA PHE A 301 -11.25 0.64 -15.98
C PHE A 301 -11.22 1.12 -17.45
N ASN A 302 -11.82 2.29 -17.73
CA ASN A 302 -11.83 2.95 -19.03
C ASN A 302 -10.77 4.07 -19.15
N SER A 303 -9.67 3.97 -18.38
CA SER A 303 -8.53 4.88 -18.47
C SER A 303 -7.84 4.82 -19.85
N ARG A 304 -7.02 5.83 -20.16
CA ARG A 304 -6.30 5.90 -21.43
C ARG A 304 -5.48 4.64 -21.69
N LEU A 305 -4.71 4.19 -20.70
CA LEU A 305 -3.87 2.99 -20.84
C LEU A 305 -4.69 1.71 -21.03
N ASN A 306 -5.78 1.51 -20.27
CA ASN A 306 -6.62 0.33 -20.47
C ASN A 306 -7.33 0.34 -21.82
N ARG A 307 -7.89 1.46 -22.21
CA ARG A 307 -8.50 1.60 -23.54
C ARG A 307 -7.50 1.29 -24.65
N LYS A 308 -6.29 1.87 -24.57
CA LYS A 308 -5.25 1.67 -25.60
C LYS A 308 -4.75 0.23 -25.63
N LEU A 309 -4.24 -0.28 -24.52
CA LEU A 309 -3.53 -1.56 -24.50
C LEU A 309 -4.48 -2.76 -24.49
N ARG A 310 -5.63 -2.65 -23.81
CA ARG A 310 -6.57 -3.74 -23.67
C ARG A 310 -7.63 -3.76 -24.77
N GLU A 311 -8.35 -2.63 -24.97
CA GLU A 311 -9.53 -2.62 -25.85
C GLU A 311 -9.15 -2.42 -27.31
N GLU A 312 -8.24 -1.48 -27.60
CA GLU A 312 -7.85 -1.19 -28.99
C GLU A 312 -6.81 -2.19 -29.53
N LYS A 313 -5.80 -2.54 -28.73
CA LYS A 313 -4.68 -3.38 -29.16
C LYS A 313 -4.81 -4.86 -28.75
N GLY A 314 -5.54 -5.17 -27.69
CA GLY A 314 -5.67 -6.54 -27.19
C GLY A 314 -4.38 -7.13 -26.62
N TYR A 315 -3.42 -6.30 -26.19
CA TYR A 315 -2.10 -6.73 -25.72
C TYR A 315 -2.10 -7.29 -24.33
N THR A 316 -3.08 -6.90 -23.49
CA THR A 316 -3.15 -7.25 -22.08
C THR A 316 -4.58 -7.43 -21.62
N TYR A 317 -4.77 -8.13 -20.51
CA TYR A 317 -6.04 -8.17 -19.77
C TYR A 317 -6.29 -6.89 -18.94
N GLY A 318 -5.24 -6.10 -18.67
CA GLY A 318 -5.34 -4.83 -17.99
C GLY A 318 -4.00 -4.13 -17.85
N ALA A 319 -4.05 -2.81 -17.94
CA ALA A 319 -2.93 -1.93 -17.66
C ALA A 319 -3.34 -0.88 -16.65
N GLY A 320 -2.44 -0.49 -15.76
CA GLY A 320 -2.70 0.55 -14.77
C GLY A 320 -1.53 1.49 -14.63
N ALA A 321 -1.81 2.71 -14.17
CA ALA A 321 -0.77 3.66 -13.78
C ALA A 321 -1.19 4.41 -12.52
N GLY A 322 -0.21 4.78 -11.70
CA GLY A 322 -0.47 5.58 -10.51
C GLY A 322 0.78 5.85 -9.70
N PHE A 323 0.59 6.73 -8.72
CA PHE A 323 1.58 7.04 -7.70
C PHE A 323 1.32 6.19 -6.45
N ASP A 324 2.34 5.47 -5.98
CA ASP A 324 2.36 4.88 -4.65
C ASP A 324 2.91 5.95 -3.68
N MET A 325 2.01 6.85 -3.25
CA MET A 325 2.38 7.99 -2.41
C MET A 325 2.64 7.53 -0.98
N ARG A 326 3.82 7.85 -0.47
CA ARG A 326 4.29 7.51 0.87
C ARG A 326 4.55 8.78 1.67
N ARG A 327 5.02 8.67 2.90
CA ARG A 327 5.49 9.84 3.69
C ARG A 327 6.64 10.56 2.97
N GLY A 328 7.58 9.83 2.42
CA GLY A 328 8.57 10.33 1.46
C GLY A 328 8.13 10.15 0.01
N VAL A 329 9.01 10.48 -0.92
CA VAL A 329 8.74 10.35 -2.36
C VAL A 329 8.62 8.87 -2.74
N GLY A 330 7.40 8.42 -3.01
CA GLY A 330 7.09 7.08 -3.51
C GLY A 330 7.22 6.98 -5.03
N PRO A 331 7.06 5.78 -5.63
CA PRO A 331 7.20 5.58 -7.06
C PRO A 331 5.94 6.00 -7.85
N PHE A 332 6.15 6.43 -9.10
CA PHE A 332 5.13 6.40 -10.15
C PHE A 332 5.42 5.23 -11.08
N ALA A 333 4.42 4.41 -11.38
CA ALA A 333 4.58 3.29 -12.28
C ALA A 333 3.35 3.04 -13.17
N VAL A 334 3.60 2.76 -14.43
CA VAL A 334 2.70 2.04 -15.35
C VAL A 334 3.02 0.56 -15.23
N ARG A 335 1.99 -0.28 -15.13
CA ARG A 335 2.10 -1.74 -14.95
C ARG A 335 1.24 -2.46 -15.96
N ALA A 336 1.80 -3.47 -16.62
CA ALA A 336 1.05 -4.41 -17.44
C ALA A 336 1.80 -5.75 -17.56
N ALA A 337 1.05 -6.82 -17.82
CA ALA A 337 1.58 -8.08 -18.33
C ALA A 337 1.07 -8.27 -19.76
N VAL A 338 1.95 -8.52 -20.69
CA VAL A 338 1.62 -8.68 -22.11
C VAL A 338 2.21 -9.96 -22.68
N ASN A 339 1.67 -10.47 -23.81
CA ASN A 339 2.35 -11.52 -24.55
C ASN A 339 3.75 -11.04 -24.98
N THR A 340 4.75 -11.92 -24.89
CA THR A 340 6.16 -11.59 -25.18
C THR A 340 6.35 -10.95 -26.57
N GLU A 341 5.60 -11.38 -27.58
CA GLU A 341 5.68 -10.88 -28.95
C GLU A 341 5.26 -9.41 -29.10
N VAL A 342 4.47 -8.87 -28.16
CA VAL A 342 3.97 -7.49 -28.22
C VAL A 342 4.58 -6.60 -27.12
N THR A 343 5.68 -7.03 -26.50
CA THR A 343 6.35 -6.29 -25.43
C THR A 343 6.78 -4.90 -25.88
N VAL A 344 7.50 -4.80 -26.99
CA VAL A 344 8.02 -3.51 -27.48
C VAL A 344 6.88 -2.60 -27.98
N PRO A 345 5.93 -3.06 -28.81
CA PRO A 345 4.75 -2.27 -29.16
C PRO A 345 3.97 -1.77 -27.93
N ALA A 346 3.80 -2.57 -26.89
CA ALA A 346 3.11 -2.16 -25.68
C ALA A 346 3.85 -1.03 -24.95
N ILE A 347 5.17 -1.09 -24.82
CA ILE A 347 6.00 -0.05 -24.21
C ILE A 347 5.89 1.26 -25.02
N GLN A 348 5.90 1.19 -26.35
CA GLN A 348 5.76 2.36 -27.21
C GLN A 348 4.40 3.04 -26.99
N GLU A 349 3.30 2.28 -26.94
CA GLU A 349 1.96 2.82 -26.67
C GLU A 349 1.89 3.42 -25.24
N MET A 350 2.56 2.81 -24.22
CA MET A 350 2.64 3.40 -22.89
C MET A 350 3.30 4.78 -22.93
N PHE A 351 4.41 4.95 -23.63
CA PHE A 351 5.07 6.25 -23.78
C PHE A 351 4.21 7.26 -24.52
N VAL A 352 3.51 6.84 -25.58
CA VAL A 352 2.56 7.71 -26.31
C VAL A 352 1.49 8.27 -25.38
N GLU A 353 0.89 7.42 -24.51
CA GLU A 353 -0.14 7.87 -23.56
C GLU A 353 0.42 8.75 -22.44
N LEU A 354 1.65 8.47 -21.96
CA LEU A 354 2.32 9.31 -20.96
C LEU A 354 2.65 10.70 -21.53
N GLU A 355 3.16 10.77 -22.75
CA GLU A 355 3.47 12.03 -23.45
C GLU A 355 2.18 12.80 -23.77
N ALA A 356 1.15 12.14 -24.29
CA ALA A 356 -0.14 12.75 -24.56
C ALA A 356 -0.82 13.32 -23.31
N MET A 357 -0.64 12.69 -22.14
CA MET A 357 -1.16 13.20 -20.88
C MET A 357 -0.50 14.52 -20.45
N ARG A 358 0.80 14.69 -20.76
CA ARG A 358 1.56 15.92 -20.47
C ARG A 358 1.26 17.05 -21.46
N ASP A 359 1.10 16.70 -22.74
CA ASP A 359 1.14 17.66 -23.82
C ASP A 359 -0.21 18.38 -24.06
N GLY A 360 -1.27 17.89 -23.43
CA GLY A 360 -2.59 18.51 -23.55
C GLY A 360 -3.52 18.22 -22.37
N PRO A 361 -4.55 19.08 -22.19
CA PRO A 361 -5.56 18.84 -21.18
C PRO A 361 -6.38 17.59 -21.50
N PRO A 362 -6.99 16.96 -20.50
CA PRO A 362 -7.94 15.87 -20.73
C PRO A 362 -9.16 16.39 -21.47
N SER A 363 -9.86 15.52 -22.17
CA SER A 363 -11.17 15.84 -22.73
C SER A 363 -12.17 16.09 -21.59
N ARG A 364 -13.24 16.82 -21.92
CA ARG A 364 -14.31 17.09 -20.95
C ARG A 364 -14.91 15.81 -20.39
N ASP A 365 -15.09 14.81 -21.24
CA ASP A 365 -15.70 13.52 -20.84
C ASP A 365 -14.76 12.72 -19.92
N GLU A 366 -13.45 12.71 -20.17
CA GLU A 366 -12.45 12.09 -19.29
C GLU A 366 -12.45 12.76 -17.91
N LEU A 367 -12.43 14.09 -17.87
CA LEU A 367 -12.44 14.84 -16.61
C LEU A 367 -13.72 14.58 -15.80
N HIS A 368 -14.90 14.63 -16.46
CA HIS A 368 -16.18 14.35 -15.79
C HIS A 368 -16.21 12.92 -15.26
N ALA A 369 -15.91 11.93 -16.09
CA ALA A 369 -15.91 10.53 -15.69
C ALA A 369 -14.98 10.23 -14.51
N ALA A 370 -13.79 10.85 -14.48
CA ALA A 370 -12.84 10.65 -13.39
C ALA A 370 -13.33 11.30 -12.08
N ARG A 371 -13.83 12.53 -12.13
CA ARG A 371 -14.37 13.23 -10.95
C ARG A 371 -15.60 12.51 -10.40
N ASP A 372 -16.57 12.16 -11.27
CA ASP A 372 -17.78 11.46 -10.87
C ASP A 372 -17.48 10.11 -10.21
N PHE A 373 -16.50 9.37 -10.77
CA PHE A 373 -16.05 8.12 -10.16
C PHE A 373 -15.42 8.33 -8.78
N LEU A 374 -14.46 9.24 -8.66
CA LEU A 374 -13.74 9.49 -7.40
C LEU A 374 -14.68 10.00 -6.31
N VAL A 375 -15.60 10.89 -6.65
CA VAL A 375 -16.64 11.42 -5.73
C VAL A 375 -17.64 10.34 -5.35
N GLY A 376 -18.09 9.56 -6.35
CA GLY A 376 -19.12 8.54 -6.15
C GLY A 376 -18.65 7.33 -5.37
N VAL A 377 -17.38 6.89 -5.56
CA VAL A 377 -16.81 5.75 -4.84
C VAL A 377 -16.34 6.10 -3.43
N PHE A 378 -16.12 7.38 -3.15
CA PHE A 378 -15.55 7.83 -1.88
C PHE A 378 -16.33 7.34 -0.64
N PRO A 379 -17.68 7.49 -0.56
CA PRO A 379 -18.45 6.98 0.58
C PRO A 379 -18.35 5.47 0.76
N LEU A 380 -18.25 4.72 -0.33
CA LEU A 380 -18.19 3.25 -0.32
C LEU A 380 -16.91 2.72 0.33
N ARG A 381 -15.87 3.54 0.37
CA ARG A 381 -14.60 3.20 1.03
C ARG A 381 -14.70 3.15 2.55
N PHE A 382 -15.78 3.71 3.15
CA PHE A 382 -15.92 3.88 4.59
C PHE A 382 -17.17 3.18 5.14
N GLU A 383 -17.55 2.07 4.53
CA GLU A 383 -18.74 1.30 4.94
C GLU A 383 -18.52 0.47 6.21
N THR A 384 -17.28 0.17 6.58
CA THR A 384 -16.95 -0.68 7.72
C THR A 384 -16.10 0.06 8.76
N PRO A 385 -16.17 -0.30 10.05
CA PRO A 385 -15.32 0.27 11.09
C PRO A 385 -13.81 0.16 10.78
N PRO A 386 -13.27 -0.99 10.31
CA PRO A 386 -11.86 -1.08 9.91
C PRO A 386 -11.47 -0.06 8.84
N ALA A 387 -12.34 0.18 7.86
CA ALA A 387 -12.06 1.12 6.78
C ALA A 387 -12.01 2.58 7.27
N VAL A 388 -12.92 2.96 8.20
CA VAL A 388 -12.91 4.28 8.82
C VAL A 388 -11.65 4.47 9.69
N VAL A 389 -11.36 3.50 10.55
CA VAL A 389 -10.17 3.51 11.43
C VAL A 389 -8.89 3.56 10.59
N GLY A 390 -8.78 2.75 9.53
CA GLY A 390 -7.64 2.75 8.62
C GLY A 390 -7.46 4.07 7.87
N ALA A 391 -8.55 4.75 7.49
CA ALA A 391 -8.46 6.06 6.86
C ALA A 391 -7.88 7.12 7.81
N ILE A 392 -8.30 7.12 9.07
CA ILE A 392 -7.76 8.04 10.08
C ILE A 392 -6.30 7.68 10.42
N ALA A 393 -5.97 6.38 10.52
CA ALA A 393 -4.58 5.94 10.66
C ALA A 393 -3.69 6.48 9.52
N GLY A 394 -4.21 6.48 8.28
CA GLY A 394 -3.54 7.09 7.13
C GLY A 394 -3.28 8.59 7.29
N LEU A 395 -4.21 9.35 7.88
CA LEU A 395 -3.98 10.77 8.18
C LEU A 395 -2.79 10.96 9.13
N LEU A 396 -2.74 10.16 10.19
CA LEU A 396 -1.67 10.22 11.20
C LEU A 396 -0.32 9.82 10.59
N ILE A 397 -0.26 8.71 9.86
CA ILE A 397 0.97 8.17 9.26
C ILE A 397 1.57 9.16 8.26
N HIS A 398 0.74 9.82 7.47
CA HIS A 398 1.21 10.78 6.46
C HIS A 398 1.28 12.22 6.95
N GLY A 399 0.92 12.50 8.21
CA GLY A 399 0.92 13.86 8.76
C GLY A 399 -0.08 14.80 8.08
N LEU A 400 -1.23 14.26 7.65
CA LEU A 400 -2.26 15.02 6.96
C LEU A 400 -3.17 15.79 7.95
N PRO A 401 -3.80 16.88 7.52
CA PRO A 401 -4.81 17.56 8.31
C PRO A 401 -5.97 16.63 8.65
N MET A 402 -6.53 16.77 9.87
CA MET A 402 -7.63 15.91 10.32
C MET A 402 -8.93 16.10 9.53
N ASP A 403 -9.10 17.23 8.85
CA ASP A 403 -10.24 17.56 7.98
C ASP A 403 -10.03 17.16 6.49
N GLU A 404 -8.93 16.47 6.17
CA GLU A 404 -8.59 16.06 4.80
C GLU A 404 -9.69 15.22 4.13
N LEU A 405 -10.31 14.32 4.89
CA LEU A 405 -11.38 13.45 4.38
C LEU A 405 -12.69 14.22 4.11
N ASP A 406 -12.99 15.26 4.89
CA ASP A 406 -14.14 16.12 4.63
C ASP A 406 -13.92 17.01 3.40
N ARG A 407 -12.69 17.45 3.16
CA ARG A 407 -12.33 18.31 2.02
C ARG A 407 -12.17 17.54 0.71
N TYR A 408 -12.01 16.21 0.77
CA TYR A 408 -11.67 15.40 -0.41
C TYR A 408 -12.66 15.57 -1.57
N ARG A 409 -13.97 15.35 -1.33
CA ARG A 409 -14.97 15.41 -2.40
C ARG A 409 -15.09 16.80 -3.03
N PRO A 410 -15.28 17.89 -2.25
CA PRO A 410 -15.31 19.25 -2.81
C PRO A 410 -14.03 19.59 -3.58
N ALA A 411 -12.87 19.15 -3.11
CA ALA A 411 -11.59 19.40 -3.78
C ALA A 411 -11.48 18.64 -5.12
N ILE A 412 -11.93 17.37 -5.19
CA ILE A 412 -11.98 16.62 -6.45
C ILE A 412 -12.97 17.28 -7.44
N GLU A 413 -14.14 17.70 -6.97
CA GLU A 413 -15.14 18.39 -7.82
C GLU A 413 -14.62 19.71 -8.40
N ALA A 414 -13.76 20.40 -7.66
CA ALA A 414 -13.17 21.68 -8.08
C ALA A 414 -12.01 21.53 -9.08
N VAL A 415 -11.40 20.35 -9.24
CA VAL A 415 -10.27 20.15 -10.16
C VAL A 415 -10.66 20.48 -11.60
N SER A 416 -9.95 21.41 -12.23
CA SER A 416 -10.14 21.77 -13.64
C SER A 416 -9.27 20.95 -14.58
N ASP A 417 -9.53 21.06 -15.89
CA ASP A 417 -8.67 20.50 -16.95
C ASP A 417 -7.26 21.10 -16.94
N ALA A 418 -7.16 22.38 -16.59
CA ALA A 418 -5.88 23.08 -16.43
C ALA A 418 -5.08 22.52 -15.26
N ASP A 419 -5.73 22.22 -14.12
CA ASP A 419 -5.07 21.63 -12.94
C ASP A 419 -4.54 20.23 -13.27
N VAL A 420 -5.34 19.40 -13.95
CA VAL A 420 -4.92 18.06 -14.40
C VAL A 420 -3.72 18.15 -15.34
N ASN A 421 -3.74 19.08 -16.29
CA ASN A 421 -2.63 19.25 -17.23
C ASN A 421 -1.36 19.79 -16.54
N ALA A 422 -1.50 20.71 -15.58
CA ALA A 422 -0.38 21.17 -14.76
C ALA A 422 0.24 20.00 -13.97
N ALA A 423 -0.58 19.23 -13.25
CA ALA A 423 -0.13 18.05 -12.52
C ALA A 423 0.59 17.03 -13.43
N ALA A 424 0.08 16.80 -14.64
CA ALA A 424 0.72 15.89 -15.59
C ALA A 424 2.09 16.41 -16.07
N ARG A 425 2.22 17.71 -16.36
CA ARG A 425 3.49 18.32 -16.77
C ARG A 425 4.55 18.27 -15.67
N ASP A 426 4.13 18.51 -14.44
CA ASP A 426 5.04 18.60 -13.29
C ASP A 426 5.49 17.22 -12.80
N HIS A 427 4.58 16.23 -12.84
CA HIS A 427 4.78 14.97 -12.15
C HIS A 427 4.91 13.73 -13.03
N VAL A 428 4.53 13.75 -14.29
CA VAL A 428 4.76 12.64 -15.23
C VAL A 428 6.00 12.95 -16.07
N GLN A 429 7.07 12.17 -15.90
CA GLN A 429 8.39 12.43 -16.49
C GLN A 429 8.87 11.28 -17.39
N PRO A 430 8.30 11.07 -18.58
CA PRO A 430 8.65 9.94 -19.46
C PRO A 430 10.13 9.89 -19.87
N SER A 431 10.80 11.05 -19.94
CA SER A 431 12.23 11.13 -20.27
C SER A 431 13.15 10.56 -19.20
N LYS A 432 12.67 10.43 -17.96
CA LYS A 432 13.40 9.87 -16.82
C LYS A 432 12.95 8.47 -16.44
N ALA A 433 12.04 7.87 -17.20
CA ALA A 433 11.44 6.60 -16.87
C ALA A 433 12.46 5.45 -16.96
N ALA A 434 12.48 4.61 -15.93
CA ALA A 434 13.01 3.27 -16.01
C ALA A 434 11.96 2.34 -16.62
N VAL A 435 12.39 1.52 -17.57
CA VAL A 435 11.61 0.40 -18.13
C VAL A 435 12.19 -0.88 -17.56
N VAL A 436 11.42 -1.60 -16.76
CA VAL A 436 11.83 -2.89 -16.20
C VAL A 436 10.95 -3.97 -16.81
N LEU A 437 11.60 -4.99 -17.37
CA LEU A 437 10.98 -6.11 -18.06
C LEU A 437 11.42 -7.41 -17.37
N VAL A 438 10.45 -8.26 -17.07
CA VAL A 438 10.72 -9.64 -16.62
C VAL A 438 10.08 -10.59 -17.63
N GLY A 439 10.89 -11.25 -18.44
CA GLY A 439 10.41 -12.07 -19.55
C GLY A 439 11.56 -12.72 -20.32
N ASP A 440 11.26 -13.32 -21.48
CA ASP A 440 12.27 -13.95 -22.32
C ASP A 440 13.09 -12.91 -23.09
N ALA A 441 14.26 -12.56 -22.54
CA ALA A 441 15.14 -11.56 -23.15
C ALA A 441 15.57 -11.96 -24.58
N ASP A 442 15.77 -13.25 -24.85
CA ASP A 442 16.23 -13.69 -26.15
C ASP A 442 15.15 -13.46 -27.24
N ALA A 443 13.88 -13.51 -26.86
CA ALA A 443 12.76 -13.18 -27.75
C ALA A 443 12.54 -11.67 -27.87
N ILE A 444 12.79 -10.88 -26.83
CA ILE A 444 12.45 -9.44 -26.77
C ILE A 444 13.57 -8.58 -27.38
N LEU A 445 14.85 -8.90 -27.14
CA LEU A 445 16.00 -8.05 -27.45
C LEU A 445 16.09 -7.63 -28.92
N PRO A 446 15.85 -8.48 -29.93
CA PRO A 446 16.00 -8.08 -31.33
C PRO A 446 15.12 -6.88 -31.71
N GLU A 447 13.90 -6.81 -31.21
CA GLU A 447 12.99 -5.70 -31.45
C GLU A 447 13.28 -4.51 -30.52
N LEU A 448 13.65 -4.77 -29.25
CA LEU A 448 13.92 -3.76 -28.24
C LEU A 448 15.13 -2.89 -28.61
N GLU A 449 16.20 -3.49 -29.13
CA GLU A 449 17.38 -2.76 -29.60
C GLU A 449 17.06 -1.82 -30.77
N GLY A 450 16.16 -2.24 -31.66
CA GLY A 450 15.67 -1.44 -32.77
C GLY A 450 14.77 -0.27 -32.38
N ALA A 451 14.11 -0.34 -31.23
CA ALA A 451 13.14 0.65 -30.79
C ALA A 451 13.77 1.92 -30.15
N VAL A 452 15.07 1.91 -29.81
CA VAL A 452 15.82 3.05 -29.25
C VAL A 452 15.12 3.70 -28.05
N ILE A 453 14.62 2.86 -27.13
CA ILE A 453 13.90 3.35 -25.94
C ILE A 453 14.87 3.97 -24.92
N GLY A 454 16.05 3.38 -24.74
CA GLY A 454 17.11 3.81 -23.84
C GLY A 454 18.24 2.77 -23.76
N PRO A 455 19.31 3.02 -23.00
CA PRO A 455 20.35 2.03 -22.72
C PRO A 455 19.76 0.76 -22.11
N ILE A 456 20.15 -0.41 -22.63
CA ILE A 456 19.61 -1.71 -22.24
C ILE A 456 20.65 -2.44 -21.37
N THR A 457 20.20 -2.98 -20.24
CA THR A 457 20.95 -3.95 -19.43
C THR A 457 20.15 -5.23 -19.33
N VAL A 458 20.82 -6.39 -19.41
CA VAL A 458 20.20 -7.70 -19.33
C VAL A 458 20.79 -8.48 -18.16
N GLU A 459 19.92 -8.92 -17.26
CA GLU A 459 20.29 -9.78 -16.14
C GLU A 459 19.80 -11.20 -16.40
N ARG A 460 20.71 -12.15 -16.30
CA ARG A 460 20.42 -13.60 -16.42
C ARG A 460 20.57 -14.22 -15.04
N GLU A 461 19.49 -14.14 -14.25
CA GLU A 461 19.46 -14.72 -12.90
C GLU A 461 19.34 -16.25 -12.97
N ALA A 462 20.07 -16.94 -12.08
CA ALA A 462 19.79 -18.35 -11.83
C ALA A 462 18.46 -18.45 -11.09
N LEU A 463 17.48 -19.11 -11.69
CA LEU A 463 16.21 -19.40 -11.01
C LEU A 463 16.47 -20.39 -9.86
N PRO A 464 15.81 -20.21 -8.69
CA PRO A 464 15.82 -21.23 -7.65
C PRO A 464 15.34 -22.55 -8.25
N SER A 465 16.12 -23.62 -8.07
CA SER A 465 15.71 -24.95 -8.53
C SER A 465 14.43 -25.38 -7.80
N PRO A 466 13.43 -25.95 -8.48
CA PRO A 466 12.16 -26.38 -7.86
C PRO A 466 12.29 -27.39 -6.70
N GLY A 467 13.51 -27.80 -6.34
CA GLY A 467 13.82 -28.76 -5.27
C GLY A 467 14.55 -28.17 -4.06
N ALA A 468 15.00 -26.92 -4.09
CA ALA A 468 15.77 -26.35 -2.99
C ALA A 468 14.95 -26.07 -1.72
N ALA A 469 13.63 -26.05 -1.82
CA ALA A 469 12.71 -25.89 -0.67
C ALA A 469 12.39 -27.23 0.03
N ALA A 470 12.72 -28.39 -0.59
CA ALA A 470 12.43 -29.70 -0.03
C ALA A 470 13.58 -30.29 0.80
N ASP A 471 14.80 -29.75 0.66
CA ASP A 471 15.99 -30.24 1.38
C ASP A 471 16.32 -29.41 2.65
N ALA A 472 15.49 -28.42 2.98
CA ALA A 472 15.63 -27.55 4.16
C ALA A 472 14.49 -27.72 5.20
N ALA A 473 13.70 -28.81 5.08
CA ALA A 473 12.63 -29.14 6.03
C ALA A 473 13.04 -30.30 6.96
#